data_703fbbc0d7369ab43866cfca69674af3
#
_entry.id   703fbbc0d7369ab43866cfca69674af3
#
_cell.length_a   1.000
_cell.length_b   1.000
_cell.length_c   1.000
_cell.angle_alpha   90.00
_cell.angle_beta   90.00
_cell.angle_gamma   90.00
#
_symmetry.space_group_name_H-M   'P 1'
#
loop_
_entity.id
_entity.type
_entity.pdbx_description
1 polymer ?
#
loop_
_entity_poly.entity_id
_entity_poly.type
_entity_poly.pdbx_seq_one_letter_code
_entity_poly.pdbx_strand_id
1 'polypeptide(L)'
;MHRFLLALPILAACSNTADNAPKAQRPSTPPSDSVSGWDSTLIQSGERHFKRIKQLTFGGDNAEAYWSFDARRLVFQSTNASWGESCDQIHTFNPFRDDLKAAAPTTISMKGGRTTCSYFLPGDREILYASTHEHDAACPAVPERRADGKYVWPIYESFDIHVADLNGELLRKLTDTPGYDAEATVSPKGDRIVFTSMRDGDLELYTMNIDGSDVRRITSTPGYDGGAFFSPDGSKLLWRASRPSSAEEQGEYTALLKEGLVMPTSMELWVANADGSDARRITQLGKANWAPYWHPDGKRIIFASNHRSERGFPFTLFLINADGSGLEQVSHGDTFDAFPVFSPDGRYLVFSSNRNNGGTRDTNLFLAEWVD
;
A
#
# COMPACT_ATOMS: atom_id res chain seq x y z
N MET A 1 -49.15 13.02 -67.16
CA MET A 1 -49.47 13.76 -65.95
C MET A 1 -48.44 13.36 -64.86
N HIS A 2 -47.38 14.11 -64.73
CA HIS A 2 -46.29 13.86 -63.80
C HIS A 2 -46.48 14.76 -62.59
N ARG A 3 -46.58 14.15 -61.39
CA ARG A 3 -46.52 14.90 -60.14
C ARG A 3 -45.12 14.75 -59.53
N PHE A 4 -44.41 15.85 -59.49
CA PHE A 4 -43.16 16.02 -58.71
C PHE A 4 -43.50 16.14 -57.21
N LEU A 5 -42.92 15.34 -56.36
CA LEU A 5 -42.88 15.48 -54.93
C LEU A 5 -41.51 16.07 -54.56
N LEU A 6 -41.51 17.26 -54.00
CA LEU A 6 -40.36 17.90 -53.39
C LEU A 6 -40.11 17.28 -51.99
N ALA A 7 -38.92 16.77 -51.80
CA ALA A 7 -38.39 16.36 -50.51
C ALA A 7 -37.61 17.53 -49.86
N LEU A 8 -38.05 18.01 -48.69
CA LEU A 8 -37.28 18.88 -47.82
C LEU A 8 -36.22 18.08 -47.08
N PRO A 9 -34.98 18.61 -46.92
CA PRO A 9 -33.99 18.00 -46.02
C PRO A 9 -34.27 18.39 -44.55
N ILE A 10 -34.38 17.39 -43.69
CA ILE A 10 -34.42 17.55 -42.22
C ILE A 10 -32.98 17.81 -41.78
N LEU A 11 -32.70 19.01 -41.25
CA LEU A 11 -31.50 19.31 -40.53
C LEU A 11 -31.55 18.65 -39.17
N ALA A 12 -30.74 17.61 -38.97
CA ALA A 12 -30.49 17.05 -37.64
C ALA A 12 -29.55 17.98 -36.87
N ALA A 13 -30.06 18.63 -35.84
CA ALA A 13 -29.26 19.36 -34.88
C ALA A 13 -28.47 18.37 -33.99
N CYS A 14 -27.16 18.29 -34.15
CA CYS A 14 -26.28 17.64 -33.22
C CYS A 14 -26.25 18.44 -31.91
N SER A 15 -26.95 17.98 -30.89
CA SER A 15 -26.78 18.48 -29.54
C SER A 15 -25.48 17.92 -28.98
N ASN A 16 -24.50 18.80 -28.76
CA ASN A 16 -23.31 18.50 -27.97
C ASN A 16 -23.74 18.22 -26.52
N THR A 17 -23.81 16.97 -26.14
CA THR A 17 -23.77 16.60 -24.74
C THR A 17 -22.34 16.74 -24.25
N ALA A 18 -22.06 17.86 -23.61
CA ALA A 18 -20.80 18.05 -22.91
C ALA A 18 -20.62 16.94 -21.87
N ASP A 19 -19.48 16.26 -21.94
CA ASP A 19 -18.97 15.30 -20.97
C ASP A 19 -19.05 15.89 -19.56
N ASN A 20 -19.99 15.42 -18.76
CA ASN A 20 -20.00 15.59 -17.31
C ASN A 20 -19.20 14.44 -16.67
N ALA A 21 -17.91 14.36 -16.94
CA ALA A 21 -17.01 13.63 -16.08
C ALA A 21 -16.96 14.35 -14.72
N PRO A 22 -17.13 13.64 -13.59
CA PRO A 22 -17.02 14.26 -12.28
C PRO A 22 -15.60 14.81 -12.12
N LYS A 23 -15.48 16.14 -12.05
CA LYS A 23 -14.20 16.78 -11.70
C LYS A 23 -13.78 16.25 -10.35
N ALA A 24 -12.60 15.63 -10.30
CA ALA A 24 -11.96 15.26 -9.05
C ALA A 24 -11.98 16.50 -8.14
N GLN A 25 -12.73 16.42 -7.03
CA GLN A 25 -12.76 17.48 -6.03
C GLN A 25 -11.35 17.59 -5.46
N ARG A 26 -10.75 18.78 -5.54
CA ARG A 26 -9.50 19.05 -4.82
C ARG A 26 -9.76 18.74 -3.35
N PRO A 27 -8.86 17.99 -2.67
CA PRO A 27 -9.02 17.69 -1.26
C PRO A 27 -9.25 19.00 -0.50
N SER A 28 -10.32 19.02 0.31
CA SER A 28 -10.55 20.11 1.24
C SER A 28 -9.40 20.13 2.23
N THR A 29 -8.76 21.27 2.41
CA THR A 29 -7.67 21.47 3.38
C THR A 29 -8.08 20.87 4.73
N PRO A 30 -7.30 19.93 5.30
CA PRO A 30 -7.60 19.44 6.64
C PRO A 30 -7.58 20.60 7.64
N PRO A 31 -8.34 20.53 8.74
CA PRO A 31 -8.44 21.62 9.70
C PRO A 31 -7.04 21.99 10.23
N SER A 32 -6.67 23.25 10.08
CA SER A 32 -5.40 23.78 10.55
C SER A 32 -5.35 23.80 12.08
N ASP A 33 -4.17 23.52 12.63
CA ASP A 33 -3.63 23.93 13.93
C ASP A 33 -4.22 23.41 15.25
N SER A 34 -5.34 22.69 15.29
CA SER A 34 -5.90 22.15 16.54
C SER A 34 -5.48 20.72 16.90
N VAL A 35 -4.57 20.11 16.12
CA VAL A 35 -4.08 18.74 16.38
C VAL A 35 -3.18 18.75 17.60
N SER A 36 -3.61 18.13 18.69
CA SER A 36 -2.80 17.89 19.90
C SER A 36 -1.82 16.73 19.71
N GLY A 37 -0.78 16.67 20.53
CA GLY A 37 0.12 15.53 20.62
C GLY A 37 1.33 15.59 19.67
N TRP A 38 1.63 16.74 19.07
CA TRP A 38 2.91 16.97 18.41
C TRP A 38 4.05 17.00 19.43
N ASP A 39 5.12 16.24 19.14
CA ASP A 39 6.28 16.12 20.02
C ASP A 39 7.57 16.18 19.21
N SER A 40 8.26 17.30 19.27
CA SER A 40 9.52 17.50 18.54
C SER A 40 10.67 16.64 19.06
N THR A 41 10.58 16.07 20.27
CA THR A 41 11.60 15.17 20.82
C THR A 41 11.65 13.83 20.11
N LEU A 42 10.61 13.49 19.34
CA LEU A 42 10.54 12.29 18.51
C LEU A 42 11.30 12.44 17.16
N ILE A 43 11.70 13.66 16.79
CA ILE A 43 12.49 13.92 15.59
C ILE A 43 13.97 13.66 15.93
N GLN A 44 14.60 12.80 15.13
CA GLN A 44 16.00 12.46 15.31
C GLN A 44 16.92 13.45 14.54
N SER A 45 18.17 13.55 14.99
CA SER A 45 19.14 14.43 14.33
C SER A 45 19.35 14.03 12.87
N GLY A 46 19.22 14.98 11.94
CA GLY A 46 19.31 14.75 10.50
C GLY A 46 17.96 14.61 9.79
N GLU A 47 16.85 14.44 10.49
CA GLU A 47 15.49 14.33 9.90
C GLU A 47 14.95 15.70 9.50
N ARG A 48 15.55 16.31 8.48
CA ARG A 48 15.25 17.69 8.07
C ARG A 48 13.88 17.88 7.42
N HIS A 49 13.27 16.79 6.95
CA HIS A 49 11.95 16.82 6.30
C HIS A 49 10.79 16.77 7.30
N PHE A 50 11.05 16.52 8.58
CA PHE A 50 10.03 16.48 9.62
C PHE A 50 9.98 17.80 10.39
N LYS A 51 8.99 18.64 10.10
CA LYS A 51 8.77 19.89 10.83
C LYS A 51 8.30 19.64 12.25
N ARG A 52 7.40 18.67 12.42
CA ARG A 52 6.87 18.16 13.68
C ARG A 52 6.36 16.74 13.49
N ILE A 53 6.33 15.96 14.54
CA ILE A 53 5.93 14.56 14.50
C ILE A 53 4.95 14.24 15.62
N LYS A 54 4.05 13.27 15.42
CA LYS A 54 3.09 12.79 16.40
C LYS A 54 3.04 11.27 16.34
N GLN A 55 3.08 10.60 17.49
CA GLN A 55 2.78 9.17 17.57
C GLN A 55 1.26 8.96 17.56
N LEU A 56 0.76 8.05 16.72
CA LEU A 56 -0.66 7.80 16.51
C LEU A 56 -1.16 6.55 17.23
N THR A 57 -0.37 5.46 17.26
CA THR A 57 -0.72 4.19 17.92
C THR A 57 0.24 3.89 19.05
N PHE A 58 -0.20 3.03 20.00
CA PHE A 58 0.54 2.75 21.24
C PHE A 58 0.44 1.26 21.56
N GLY A 59 1.53 0.52 21.39
CA GLY A 59 1.59 -0.93 21.57
C GLY A 59 1.14 -1.72 20.37
N GLY A 60 1.53 -3.00 20.32
CA GLY A 60 1.25 -3.91 19.22
C GLY A 60 2.11 -3.69 17.97
N ASP A 61 1.80 -4.42 16.93
CA ASP A 61 2.42 -4.29 15.61
C ASP A 61 1.46 -3.55 14.68
N ASN A 62 1.79 -2.30 14.33
CA ASN A 62 0.95 -1.43 13.50
C ASN A 62 1.71 -1.07 12.23
N ALA A 63 1.12 -1.32 11.05
CA ALA A 63 1.78 -1.14 9.78
C ALA A 63 0.81 -0.73 8.66
N GLU A 64 1.38 -0.31 7.52
CA GLU A 64 0.69 -0.12 6.26
C GLU A 64 -0.53 0.81 6.37
N ALA A 65 -0.28 2.03 6.87
CA ALA A 65 -1.32 3.04 6.99
C ALA A 65 -1.47 3.83 5.68
N TYR A 66 -2.68 3.84 5.13
CA TYR A 66 -3.01 4.51 3.88
C TYR A 66 -4.09 5.56 4.09
N TRP A 67 -3.95 6.69 3.39
CA TRP A 67 -4.88 7.80 3.48
C TRP A 67 -6.16 7.56 2.69
N SER A 68 -7.28 8.09 3.22
CA SER A 68 -8.48 8.35 2.43
C SER A 68 -8.20 9.39 1.34
N PHE A 69 -8.97 9.38 0.26
CA PHE A 69 -8.82 10.33 -0.85
C PHE A 69 -9.03 11.79 -0.38
N ASP A 70 -9.85 12.00 0.65
CA ASP A 70 -10.08 13.32 1.25
C ASP A 70 -9.04 13.71 2.31
N ALA A 71 -8.01 12.87 2.56
CA ALA A 71 -6.95 13.07 3.54
C ALA A 71 -7.42 13.22 5.01
N ARG A 72 -8.58 12.67 5.36
CA ARG A 72 -9.15 12.82 6.71
C ARG A 72 -9.03 11.58 7.58
N ARG A 73 -8.84 10.41 6.98
CA ARG A 73 -8.77 9.12 7.66
C ARG A 73 -7.53 8.38 7.22
N LEU A 74 -7.11 7.46 8.10
CA LEU A 74 -6.17 6.40 7.79
C LEU A 74 -6.88 5.06 7.93
N VAL A 75 -6.53 4.12 7.03
CA VAL A 75 -6.78 2.70 7.19
C VAL A 75 -5.44 2.03 7.39
N PHE A 76 -5.34 1.03 8.27
CA PHE A 76 -4.08 0.36 8.60
C PHE A 76 -4.32 -1.06 9.11
N GLN A 77 -3.29 -1.89 9.06
CA GLN A 77 -3.31 -3.20 9.72
C GLN A 77 -2.64 -3.15 11.08
N SER A 78 -3.16 -3.94 12.01
CA SER A 78 -2.61 -4.07 13.36
C SER A 78 -2.82 -5.45 13.94
N THR A 79 -1.84 -5.89 14.75
CA THR A 79 -2.01 -6.93 15.76
C THR A 79 -1.79 -6.30 17.12
N ASN A 80 -2.86 -6.03 17.85
CA ASN A 80 -2.78 -5.38 19.17
C ASN A 80 -3.60 -6.16 20.21
N ALA A 81 -2.90 -6.82 21.12
CA ALA A 81 -3.53 -7.60 22.18
C ALA A 81 -4.43 -6.76 23.10
N SER A 82 -4.16 -5.45 23.27
CA SER A 82 -5.02 -4.56 24.06
C SER A 82 -6.36 -4.27 23.39
N TRP A 83 -6.48 -4.51 22.08
CA TRP A 83 -7.73 -4.44 21.31
C TRP A 83 -8.40 -5.81 21.14
N GLY A 84 -7.81 -6.86 21.76
CA GLY A 84 -8.33 -8.23 21.72
C GLY A 84 -7.95 -9.02 20.46
N GLU A 85 -6.89 -8.61 19.78
CA GLU A 85 -6.45 -9.22 18.54
C GLU A 85 -5.34 -10.24 18.75
N SER A 86 -5.40 -11.32 18.00
CA SER A 86 -4.41 -12.39 17.98
C SER A 86 -3.63 -12.48 16.65
N CYS A 87 -4.08 -11.78 15.62
CA CYS A 87 -3.37 -11.56 14.37
C CYS A 87 -3.89 -10.29 13.68
N ASP A 88 -3.26 -9.92 12.57
CA ASP A 88 -3.53 -8.68 11.87
C ASP A 88 -5.00 -8.51 11.53
N GLN A 89 -5.54 -7.35 11.88
CA GLN A 89 -6.87 -6.86 11.56
C GLN A 89 -6.78 -5.47 10.92
N ILE A 90 -7.81 -5.11 10.17
CA ILE A 90 -7.88 -3.81 9.49
C ILE A 90 -8.70 -2.84 10.31
N HIS A 91 -8.14 -1.66 10.51
CA HIS A 91 -8.73 -0.58 11.30
C HIS A 91 -8.74 0.74 10.54
N THR A 92 -9.65 1.63 10.95
CA THR A 92 -9.69 3.02 10.48
C THR A 92 -9.88 4.01 11.61
N PHE A 93 -9.29 5.19 11.47
CA PHE A 93 -9.43 6.30 12.40
C PHE A 93 -9.11 7.65 11.72
N ASN A 94 -9.41 8.75 12.41
CA ASN A 94 -9.04 10.09 11.98
C ASN A 94 -7.78 10.55 12.74
N PRO A 95 -6.60 10.67 12.10
CA PRO A 95 -5.33 10.98 12.78
C PRO A 95 -5.28 12.39 13.39
N PHE A 96 -6.23 13.26 13.04
CA PHE A 96 -6.31 14.63 13.52
C PHE A 96 -7.29 14.82 14.68
N ARG A 97 -8.16 13.84 14.96
CA ARG A 97 -9.24 13.93 15.97
C ARG A 97 -9.21 12.82 16.98
N ASP A 98 -8.90 11.60 16.56
CA ASP A 98 -9.01 10.43 17.40
C ASP A 98 -7.76 10.29 18.26
N ASP A 99 -7.95 9.88 19.53
CA ASP A 99 -6.89 9.56 20.46
C ASP A 99 -6.92 8.05 20.75
N LEU A 100 -6.02 7.31 20.11
CA LEU A 100 -5.92 5.86 20.25
C LEU A 100 -5.27 5.42 21.58
N LYS A 101 -4.87 6.36 22.45
CA LYS A 101 -4.61 6.05 23.86
C LYS A 101 -5.90 5.90 24.67
N ALA A 102 -6.93 6.67 24.31
CA ALA A 102 -8.20 6.71 25.04
C ALA A 102 -9.19 5.64 24.55
N ALA A 103 -9.18 5.30 23.26
CA ALA A 103 -10.11 4.33 22.67
C ALA A 103 -9.47 3.58 21.49
N ALA A 104 -9.83 2.31 21.32
CA ALA A 104 -9.44 1.53 20.17
C ALA A 104 -10.02 2.13 18.85
N PRO A 105 -9.32 1.95 17.72
CA PRO A 105 -9.84 2.37 16.41
C PRO A 105 -11.06 1.53 15.99
N THR A 106 -11.78 1.96 14.96
CA THR A 106 -12.85 1.17 14.38
C THR A 106 -12.27 0.01 13.58
N THR A 107 -12.63 -1.23 13.93
CA THR A 107 -12.27 -2.43 13.17
C THR A 107 -13.16 -2.55 11.92
N ILE A 108 -12.54 -2.75 10.77
CA ILE A 108 -13.20 -2.89 9.46
C ILE A 108 -13.27 -4.33 9.01
N SER A 109 -12.21 -5.10 9.25
CA SER A 109 -12.14 -6.49 8.80
C SER A 109 -13.14 -7.39 9.55
N MET A 110 -13.59 -8.42 8.85
CA MET A 110 -14.39 -9.49 9.45
C MET A 110 -13.58 -10.19 10.55
N LYS A 111 -14.27 -10.58 11.60
CA LYS A 111 -13.65 -11.40 12.66
C LYS A 111 -13.25 -12.78 12.12
N GLY A 112 -12.11 -13.25 12.56
CA GLY A 112 -11.51 -14.51 12.12
C GLY A 112 -10.51 -14.30 10.97
N GLY A 113 -9.66 -15.31 10.74
CA GLY A 113 -8.60 -15.24 9.76
C GLY A 113 -7.53 -14.18 10.06
N ARG A 114 -6.65 -13.98 9.12
CA ARG A 114 -5.64 -12.92 9.06
C ARG A 114 -5.99 -11.95 7.95
N THR A 115 -5.70 -10.68 8.15
CA THR A 115 -5.85 -9.65 7.12
C THR A 115 -4.51 -9.04 6.77
N THR A 116 -4.44 -8.39 5.61
CA THR A 116 -3.29 -7.57 5.21
C THR A 116 -3.71 -6.53 4.18
N CYS A 117 -2.89 -5.49 4.03
CA CYS A 117 -2.95 -4.51 2.95
C CYS A 117 -4.36 -4.03 2.65
N SER A 118 -4.71 -2.89 3.15
CA SER A 118 -6.03 -2.29 2.94
C SER A 118 -5.91 -0.96 2.20
N TYR A 119 -6.97 -0.54 1.50
CA TYR A 119 -6.98 0.75 0.81
C TYR A 119 -8.39 1.31 0.73
N PHE A 120 -8.54 2.64 0.73
CA PHE A 120 -9.84 3.27 0.51
C PHE A 120 -10.27 3.14 -0.95
N LEU A 121 -11.55 2.91 -1.17
CA LEU A 121 -12.19 3.03 -2.48
C LEU A 121 -12.67 4.48 -2.72
N PRO A 122 -12.88 4.88 -3.98
CA PRO A 122 -13.35 6.24 -4.31
C PRO A 122 -14.60 6.63 -3.56
N GLY A 123 -14.59 7.82 -2.99
CA GLY A 123 -15.69 8.34 -2.17
C GLY A 123 -15.54 8.09 -0.67
N ASP A 124 -14.45 7.38 -0.25
CA ASP A 124 -14.04 7.19 1.15
C ASP A 124 -15.12 6.55 2.06
N ARG A 125 -15.99 5.72 1.47
CA ARG A 125 -17.07 5.01 2.17
C ARG A 125 -16.84 3.52 2.27
N GLU A 126 -15.96 2.99 1.45
CA GLU A 126 -15.63 1.58 1.35
C GLU A 126 -14.12 1.39 1.42
N ILE A 127 -13.70 0.26 1.96
CA ILE A 127 -12.30 -0.15 2.11
C ILE A 127 -12.16 -1.54 1.51
N LEU A 128 -11.18 -1.72 0.61
CA LEU A 128 -10.73 -3.04 0.21
C LEU A 128 -9.63 -3.53 1.15
N TYR A 129 -9.54 -4.83 1.36
CA TYR A 129 -8.49 -5.48 2.13
C TYR A 129 -8.37 -6.97 1.75
N ALA A 130 -7.19 -7.54 1.92
CA ALA A 130 -7.01 -8.97 1.75
C ALA A 130 -7.27 -9.70 3.08
N SER A 131 -7.92 -10.88 3.02
CA SER A 131 -8.28 -11.66 4.20
C SER A 131 -8.38 -13.14 3.91
N THR A 132 -8.03 -13.95 4.91
CA THR A 132 -8.18 -15.42 4.89
C THR A 132 -9.48 -15.90 5.56
N HIS A 133 -10.34 -15.01 6.05
CA HIS A 133 -11.46 -15.32 6.95
C HIS A 133 -12.49 -16.31 6.38
N GLU A 134 -12.62 -16.41 5.06
CA GLU A 134 -13.52 -17.39 4.44
C GLU A 134 -13.00 -18.83 4.53
N HIS A 135 -11.67 -19.01 4.63
CA HIS A 135 -11.01 -20.31 4.70
C HIS A 135 -10.53 -20.64 6.10
N ASP A 136 -10.13 -19.64 6.87
CA ASP A 136 -9.53 -19.77 8.18
C ASP A 136 -10.41 -19.11 9.26
N ALA A 137 -11.12 -19.89 10.07
CA ALA A 137 -11.92 -19.37 11.20
C ALA A 137 -11.06 -18.74 12.32
N ALA A 138 -9.78 -19.08 12.36
CA ALA A 138 -8.77 -18.55 13.30
C ALA A 138 -7.59 -17.99 12.51
N CYS A 139 -6.66 -17.32 13.20
CA CYS A 139 -5.43 -16.84 12.58
C CYS A 139 -4.62 -18.02 12.01
N PRO A 140 -4.26 -18.02 10.73
CA PRO A 140 -3.35 -19.02 10.18
C PRO A 140 -2.00 -18.98 10.88
N ALA A 141 -1.35 -20.15 10.99
CA ALA A 141 -0.09 -20.28 11.69
C ALA A 141 1.00 -19.41 11.03
N VAL A 142 1.76 -18.72 11.85
CA VAL A 142 2.96 -18.00 11.39
C VAL A 142 4.08 -19.05 11.26
N PRO A 143 4.85 -19.04 10.15
CA PRO A 143 5.98 -19.94 9.99
C PRO A 143 6.97 -19.81 11.14
N GLU A 144 7.45 -20.94 11.65
CA GLU A 144 8.52 -20.95 12.63
C GLU A 144 9.80 -20.35 12.03
N ARG A 145 10.67 -19.83 12.92
CA ARG A 145 11.97 -19.34 12.47
C ARG A 145 12.75 -20.49 11.84
N ARG A 146 13.17 -20.31 10.60
CA ARG A 146 13.91 -21.33 9.85
C ARG A 146 15.23 -21.67 10.52
N ALA A 147 15.59 -22.94 10.52
CA ALA A 147 16.86 -23.42 11.07
C ALA A 147 18.09 -22.88 10.31
N ASP A 148 17.92 -22.56 9.01
CA ASP A 148 18.94 -21.93 8.16
C ASP A 148 19.10 -20.43 8.41
N GLY A 149 18.29 -19.84 9.32
CA GLY A 149 18.34 -18.44 9.72
C GLY A 149 17.75 -17.46 8.69
N LYS A 150 17.21 -17.94 7.57
CA LYS A 150 16.61 -17.09 6.54
C LYS A 150 15.34 -16.43 7.05
N TYR A 151 15.19 -15.15 6.73
CA TYR A 151 13.98 -14.39 6.99
C TYR A 151 13.01 -14.57 5.83
N VAL A 152 11.81 -15.06 6.10
CA VAL A 152 10.78 -15.35 5.10
C VAL A 152 9.45 -14.74 5.49
N TRP A 153 8.62 -14.42 4.49
CA TRP A 153 7.22 -14.07 4.64
C TRP A 153 6.34 -15.23 4.19
N PRO A 154 5.25 -15.52 4.92
CA PRO A 154 4.26 -16.49 4.47
C PRO A 154 3.41 -15.92 3.34
N ILE A 155 3.12 -16.76 2.36
CA ILE A 155 2.16 -16.54 1.30
C ILE A 155 0.99 -17.48 1.53
N TYR A 156 -0.06 -16.99 2.18
CA TYR A 156 -1.24 -17.82 2.44
C TYR A 156 -2.11 -17.87 1.19
N GLU A 157 -2.30 -19.08 0.63
CA GLU A 157 -3.13 -19.32 -0.56
C GLU A 157 -4.62 -18.99 -0.35
N SER A 158 -5.02 -18.81 0.90
CA SER A 158 -6.38 -18.46 1.30
C SER A 158 -6.66 -16.96 1.34
N PHE A 159 -5.72 -16.10 0.96
CA PHE A 159 -5.97 -14.67 0.84
C PHE A 159 -6.78 -14.35 -0.40
N ASP A 160 -7.93 -13.70 -0.19
CA ASP A 160 -8.75 -13.05 -1.19
C ASP A 160 -8.99 -11.59 -0.85
N ILE A 161 -9.29 -10.78 -1.88
CA ILE A 161 -9.56 -9.34 -1.72
C ILE A 161 -11.06 -9.14 -1.51
N HIS A 162 -11.39 -8.49 -0.40
CA HIS A 162 -12.75 -8.17 0.04
C HIS A 162 -12.97 -6.66 0.12
N VAL A 163 -14.22 -6.25 0.13
CA VAL A 163 -14.63 -4.86 0.33
C VAL A 163 -15.65 -4.80 1.47
N ALA A 164 -15.40 -3.92 2.42
CA ALA A 164 -16.32 -3.62 3.52
C ALA A 164 -16.63 -2.11 3.57
N ASP A 165 -17.72 -1.76 4.24
CA ASP A 165 -18.02 -0.37 4.59
C ASP A 165 -17.22 0.09 5.81
N LEU A 166 -17.35 1.37 6.19
CA LEU A 166 -16.64 1.94 7.36
C LEU A 166 -17.16 1.45 8.71
N ASN A 167 -18.23 0.64 8.75
CA ASN A 167 -18.73 -0.01 9.96
C ASN A 167 -18.28 -1.47 10.05
N GLY A 168 -17.56 -1.98 9.05
CA GLY A 168 -17.07 -3.36 8.97
C GLY A 168 -18.10 -4.33 8.40
N GLU A 169 -19.15 -3.86 7.74
CA GLU A 169 -20.08 -4.72 7.00
C GLU A 169 -19.43 -5.17 5.68
N LEU A 170 -19.29 -6.48 5.49
CA LEU A 170 -18.76 -7.06 4.26
C LEU A 170 -19.74 -6.83 3.11
N LEU A 171 -19.32 -6.14 2.07
CA LEU A 171 -20.15 -5.77 0.94
C LEU A 171 -20.00 -6.72 -0.25
N ARG A 172 -18.76 -7.11 -0.58
CA ARG A 172 -18.45 -7.97 -1.72
C ARG A 172 -17.03 -8.53 -1.66
N LYS A 173 -16.81 -9.58 -2.42
CA LYS A 173 -15.50 -10.19 -2.71
C LYS A 173 -15.08 -9.78 -4.12
N LEU A 174 -13.81 -9.45 -4.33
CA LEU A 174 -13.28 -9.03 -5.64
C LEU A 174 -12.47 -10.13 -6.33
N THR A 175 -11.87 -11.04 -5.57
CA THR A 175 -11.12 -12.19 -6.10
C THR A 175 -11.66 -13.49 -5.52
N ASP A 176 -11.57 -14.57 -6.30
CA ASP A 176 -12.02 -15.93 -5.92
C ASP A 176 -11.21 -16.98 -6.72
N THR A 177 -10.00 -16.63 -7.11
CA THR A 177 -9.10 -17.52 -7.83
C THR A 177 -8.22 -18.25 -6.82
N PRO A 178 -8.04 -19.59 -6.91
CA PRO A 178 -7.12 -20.28 -6.02
C PRO A 178 -5.73 -19.67 -6.01
N GLY A 179 -5.16 -19.49 -4.83
CA GLY A 179 -3.87 -18.88 -4.61
C GLY A 179 -3.95 -17.53 -3.89
N TYR A 180 -2.79 -16.94 -3.64
CA TYR A 180 -2.65 -15.66 -2.95
C TYR A 180 -3.12 -14.52 -3.84
N ASP A 181 -4.12 -13.76 -3.38
CA ASP A 181 -4.56 -12.49 -3.95
C ASP A 181 -4.54 -11.42 -2.84
N ALA A 182 -3.56 -10.50 -2.86
CA ALA A 182 -3.38 -9.47 -1.82
C ALA A 182 -2.63 -8.24 -2.31
N GLU A 183 -2.20 -7.38 -1.39
CA GLU A 183 -1.41 -6.16 -1.65
C GLU A 183 -2.11 -5.19 -2.62
N ALA A 184 -3.44 -5.12 -2.55
CA ALA A 184 -4.26 -4.35 -3.46
C ALA A 184 -4.24 -2.85 -3.13
N THR A 185 -4.03 -2.01 -4.15
CA THR A 185 -4.12 -0.54 -4.07
C THR A 185 -4.94 0.03 -5.21
N VAL A 186 -5.48 1.23 -5.02
CA VAL A 186 -6.43 1.86 -5.95
C VAL A 186 -5.76 3.00 -6.71
N SER A 187 -6.03 3.08 -8.01
CA SER A 187 -5.63 4.20 -8.86
C SER A 187 -6.21 5.53 -8.31
N PRO A 188 -5.43 6.62 -8.30
CA PRO A 188 -5.95 7.95 -7.94
C PRO A 188 -7.12 8.41 -8.81
N LYS A 189 -7.31 7.83 -10.00
CA LYS A 189 -8.49 8.08 -10.86
C LYS A 189 -9.74 7.34 -10.37
N GLY A 190 -9.59 6.38 -9.44
CA GLY A 190 -10.69 5.58 -8.92
C GLY A 190 -11.26 4.57 -9.91
N ASP A 191 -10.51 4.19 -10.92
CA ASP A 191 -10.96 3.33 -12.04
C ASP A 191 -10.36 1.92 -12.01
N ARG A 192 -9.17 1.76 -11.42
CA ARG A 192 -8.42 0.49 -11.42
C ARG A 192 -7.88 0.15 -10.04
N ILE A 193 -7.73 -1.14 -9.79
CA ILE A 193 -6.99 -1.74 -8.68
C ILE A 193 -5.76 -2.43 -9.26
N VAL A 194 -4.59 -2.30 -8.61
CA VAL A 194 -3.42 -3.15 -8.84
C VAL A 194 -3.25 -4.04 -7.62
N PHE A 195 -2.88 -5.31 -7.82
CA PHE A 195 -2.73 -6.29 -6.74
C PHE A 195 -1.69 -7.35 -7.10
N THR A 196 -1.20 -8.08 -6.10
CA THR A 196 -0.30 -9.22 -6.27
C THR A 196 -1.09 -10.52 -6.25
N SER A 197 -0.79 -11.43 -7.19
CA SER A 197 -1.50 -12.70 -7.33
C SER A 197 -0.57 -13.85 -7.72
N MET A 198 -0.86 -15.05 -7.19
CA MET A 198 -0.19 -16.31 -7.56
C MET A 198 -0.94 -17.14 -8.59
N ARG A 199 -2.01 -16.63 -9.21
CA ARG A 199 -2.89 -17.39 -10.13
C ARG A 199 -2.19 -18.08 -11.29
N ASP A 200 -1.03 -17.58 -11.73
CA ASP A 200 -0.21 -18.14 -12.82
C ASP A 200 1.05 -18.85 -12.30
N GLY A 201 1.11 -19.16 -10.98
CA GLY A 201 2.16 -19.96 -10.37
C GLY A 201 3.40 -19.19 -9.91
N ASP A 202 3.41 -17.87 -10.04
CA ASP A 202 4.41 -16.96 -9.50
C ASP A 202 3.73 -15.72 -8.90
N LEU A 203 4.45 -14.97 -8.06
CA LEU A 203 3.95 -13.72 -7.45
C LEU A 203 4.10 -12.57 -8.44
N GLU A 204 3.02 -12.24 -9.12
CA GLU A 204 2.99 -11.26 -10.19
C GLU A 204 1.97 -10.14 -9.94
N LEU A 205 2.18 -9.00 -10.57
CA LEU A 205 1.22 -7.91 -10.54
C LEU A 205 0.10 -8.13 -11.55
N TYR A 206 -1.11 -7.83 -11.10
CA TYR A 206 -2.32 -7.79 -11.90
C TYR A 206 -3.05 -6.48 -11.69
N THR A 207 -3.85 -6.07 -12.67
CA THR A 207 -4.82 -4.98 -12.50
C THR A 207 -6.22 -5.48 -12.79
N MET A 208 -7.22 -4.85 -12.16
CA MET A 208 -8.65 -5.10 -12.40
C MET A 208 -9.44 -3.80 -12.29
N ASN A 209 -10.67 -3.78 -12.78
CA ASN A 209 -11.61 -2.70 -12.50
C ASN A 209 -11.99 -2.67 -11.01
N ILE A 210 -12.57 -1.56 -10.55
CA ILE A 210 -13.01 -1.38 -9.15
C ILE A 210 -14.05 -2.42 -8.71
N ASP A 211 -14.79 -3.01 -9.65
CA ASP A 211 -15.78 -4.06 -9.39
C ASP A 211 -15.20 -5.49 -9.45
N GLY A 212 -13.89 -5.65 -9.63
CA GLY A 212 -13.20 -6.93 -9.77
C GLY A 212 -13.16 -7.49 -11.18
N SER A 213 -13.82 -6.87 -12.15
CA SER A 213 -13.83 -7.31 -13.55
C SER A 213 -12.55 -6.91 -14.31
N ASP A 214 -12.36 -7.44 -15.52
CA ASP A 214 -11.26 -7.09 -16.44
C ASP A 214 -9.86 -7.27 -15.81
N VAL A 215 -9.63 -8.45 -15.24
CA VAL A 215 -8.33 -8.82 -14.64
C VAL A 215 -7.27 -8.97 -15.73
N ARG A 216 -6.14 -8.26 -15.60
CA ARG A 216 -5.03 -8.27 -16.55
C ARG A 216 -3.71 -8.46 -15.84
N ARG A 217 -2.89 -9.40 -16.31
CA ARG A 217 -1.52 -9.59 -15.84
C ARG A 217 -0.63 -8.44 -16.32
N ILE A 218 0.22 -7.93 -15.43
CA ILE A 218 1.13 -6.80 -15.66
C ILE A 218 2.58 -7.26 -15.74
N THR A 219 2.99 -8.15 -14.83
CA THR A 219 4.36 -8.69 -14.81
C THR A 219 4.38 -10.19 -15.15
N SER A 220 5.54 -10.68 -15.59
CA SER A 220 5.72 -12.09 -15.98
C SER A 220 7.17 -12.55 -15.89
N THR A 221 8.02 -11.81 -15.19
CA THR A 221 9.44 -12.15 -15.02
C THR A 221 9.60 -12.94 -13.73
N PRO A 222 10.25 -14.13 -13.75
CA PRO A 222 10.41 -14.95 -12.55
C PRO A 222 10.96 -14.19 -11.36
N GLY A 223 10.29 -14.35 -10.22
CA GLY A 223 10.59 -13.67 -8.96
C GLY A 223 9.38 -12.94 -8.41
N TYR A 224 9.47 -12.46 -7.18
CA TYR A 224 8.40 -11.74 -6.52
C TYR A 224 8.21 -10.35 -7.14
N ASP A 225 6.99 -10.02 -7.51
CA ASP A 225 6.51 -8.69 -7.86
C ASP A 225 5.34 -8.33 -6.94
N GLY A 226 5.46 -7.25 -6.12
CA GLY A 226 4.37 -6.92 -5.19
C GLY A 226 4.45 -5.55 -4.56
N GLY A 227 3.40 -5.20 -3.80
CA GLY A 227 3.27 -3.92 -3.12
C GLY A 227 3.27 -2.75 -4.07
N ALA A 228 2.45 -2.81 -5.11
CA ALA A 228 2.43 -1.82 -6.19
C ALA A 228 1.50 -0.64 -5.90
N PHE A 229 1.91 0.55 -6.38
CA PHE A 229 1.13 1.79 -6.32
C PHE A 229 1.10 2.49 -7.67
N PHE A 230 -0.05 3.03 -8.03
CA PHE A 230 -0.14 3.94 -9.17
C PHE A 230 0.52 5.29 -8.84
N SER A 231 1.11 5.92 -9.86
CA SER A 231 1.56 7.32 -9.77
C SER A 231 0.39 8.28 -9.52
N PRO A 232 0.61 9.50 -9.01
CA PRO A 232 -0.46 10.45 -8.71
C PRO A 232 -1.36 10.81 -9.90
N ASP A 233 -0.85 10.67 -11.12
CA ASP A 233 -1.63 10.85 -12.37
C ASP A 233 -2.24 9.54 -12.90
N GLY A 234 -1.95 8.39 -12.25
CA GLY A 234 -2.41 7.07 -12.64
C GLY A 234 -1.79 6.53 -13.93
N SER A 235 -0.71 7.13 -14.43
CA SER A 235 -0.08 6.72 -15.70
C SER A 235 1.01 5.67 -15.54
N LYS A 236 1.53 5.47 -14.32
CA LYS A 236 2.63 4.54 -14.01
C LYS A 236 2.29 3.65 -12.82
N LEU A 237 3.03 2.54 -12.71
CA LEU A 237 3.11 1.68 -11.55
C LEU A 237 4.50 1.75 -10.95
N LEU A 238 4.57 1.65 -9.62
CA LEU A 238 5.77 1.54 -8.81
C LEU A 238 5.60 0.33 -7.89
N TRP A 239 6.61 -0.55 -7.80
CA TRP A 239 6.56 -1.74 -6.95
C TRP A 239 7.94 -2.19 -6.49
N ARG A 240 7.99 -3.14 -5.57
CA ARG A 240 9.20 -3.87 -5.19
C ARG A 240 9.24 -5.23 -5.88
N ALA A 241 10.44 -5.65 -6.31
CA ALA A 241 10.59 -6.94 -6.94
C ALA A 241 11.92 -7.62 -6.60
N SER A 242 11.89 -8.95 -6.48
CA SER A 242 13.10 -9.77 -6.52
C SER A 242 13.34 -10.29 -7.95
N ARG A 243 14.60 -10.53 -8.28
CA ARG A 243 14.98 -11.07 -9.59
C ARG A 243 16.09 -12.10 -9.42
N PRO A 244 15.74 -13.36 -9.04
CA PRO A 244 16.72 -14.43 -8.93
C PRO A 244 17.38 -14.65 -10.31
N SER A 245 18.68 -14.47 -10.37
CA SER A 245 19.44 -14.41 -11.63
C SER A 245 20.18 -15.70 -11.96
N SER A 246 20.67 -16.41 -10.94
CA SER A 246 21.35 -17.71 -11.10
C SER A 246 20.37 -18.87 -11.02
N ALA A 247 20.75 -20.03 -11.54
CA ALA A 247 19.96 -21.26 -11.42
C ALA A 247 19.75 -21.68 -9.94
N GLU A 248 20.73 -21.39 -9.08
CA GLU A 248 20.65 -21.65 -7.64
C GLU A 248 19.60 -20.73 -6.99
N GLU A 249 19.66 -19.42 -7.23
CA GLU A 249 18.68 -18.46 -6.70
C GLU A 249 17.26 -18.75 -7.19
N GLN A 250 17.10 -19.12 -8.47
CA GLN A 250 15.80 -19.52 -9.04
C GLN A 250 15.28 -20.81 -8.41
N GLY A 251 16.16 -21.77 -8.19
CA GLY A 251 15.83 -23.01 -7.50
C GLY A 251 15.38 -22.78 -6.06
N GLU A 252 16.09 -21.91 -5.32
CA GLU A 252 15.73 -21.52 -3.97
C GLU A 252 14.38 -20.78 -3.92
N TYR A 253 14.18 -19.78 -4.77
CA TYR A 253 12.92 -19.04 -4.86
C TYR A 253 11.74 -19.98 -5.12
N THR A 254 11.88 -20.87 -6.11
CA THR A 254 10.83 -21.83 -6.46
C THR A 254 10.55 -22.83 -5.32
N ALA A 255 11.59 -23.27 -4.60
CA ALA A 255 11.44 -24.17 -3.46
C ALA A 255 10.68 -23.50 -2.31
N LEU A 256 11.02 -22.24 -1.96
CA LEU A 256 10.32 -21.47 -0.95
C LEU A 256 8.87 -21.20 -1.33
N LEU A 257 8.62 -20.85 -2.59
CA LEU A 257 7.26 -20.57 -3.07
C LEU A 257 6.35 -21.81 -2.98
N LYS A 258 6.87 -23.01 -3.22
CA LYS A 258 6.16 -24.29 -3.01
C LYS A 258 5.84 -24.57 -1.53
N GLU A 259 6.62 -24.01 -0.62
CA GLU A 259 6.36 -24.05 0.83
C GLU A 259 5.40 -22.95 1.29
N GLY A 260 4.86 -22.14 0.36
CA GLY A 260 4.06 -20.94 0.69
C GLY A 260 4.89 -19.83 1.33
N LEU A 261 6.16 -19.69 0.95
CA LEU A 261 7.09 -18.73 1.53
C LEU A 261 7.77 -17.90 0.44
N VAL A 262 8.16 -16.68 0.80
CA VAL A 262 9.03 -15.82 -0.01
C VAL A 262 10.10 -15.17 0.85
N MET A 263 11.29 -14.94 0.30
CA MET A 263 12.38 -14.26 0.98
C MET A 263 12.45 -12.79 0.56
N PRO A 264 12.13 -11.84 1.46
CA PRO A 264 12.04 -10.41 1.12
C PRO A 264 13.36 -9.65 1.22
N THR A 265 14.48 -10.34 1.33
CA THR A 265 15.78 -9.76 1.69
C THR A 265 16.61 -9.23 0.52
N SER A 266 16.17 -9.46 -0.71
CA SER A 266 16.83 -9.00 -1.94
C SER A 266 15.79 -8.47 -2.91
N MET A 267 15.37 -7.23 -2.70
CA MET A 267 14.33 -6.58 -3.51
C MET A 267 14.80 -5.20 -3.95
N GLU A 268 14.49 -4.87 -5.18
CA GLU A 268 14.75 -3.55 -5.77
C GLU A 268 13.43 -2.91 -6.24
N LEU A 269 13.44 -1.60 -6.41
CA LEU A 269 12.27 -0.85 -6.85
C LEU A 269 12.21 -0.75 -8.38
N TRP A 270 11.00 -0.89 -8.89
CA TRP A 270 10.71 -0.86 -10.32
C TRP A 270 9.61 0.14 -10.63
N VAL A 271 9.67 0.73 -11.83
CA VAL A 271 8.64 1.61 -12.38
C VAL A 271 8.33 1.17 -13.81
N ALA A 272 7.05 1.18 -14.17
CA ALA A 272 6.56 0.93 -15.52
C ALA A 272 5.43 1.89 -15.89
N ASN A 273 4.98 1.88 -17.14
CA ASN A 273 3.67 2.40 -17.49
C ASN A 273 2.57 1.57 -16.82
N ALA A 274 1.36 2.11 -16.66
CA ALA A 274 0.27 1.43 -15.95
C ALA A 274 -0.18 0.12 -16.63
N ASP A 275 0.17 -0.10 -17.88
CA ASP A 275 -0.06 -1.33 -18.64
C ASP A 275 1.09 -2.35 -18.54
N GLY A 276 2.13 -2.05 -17.75
CA GLY A 276 3.33 -2.87 -17.60
C GLY A 276 4.43 -2.63 -18.63
N SER A 277 4.18 -1.84 -19.66
CA SER A 277 5.21 -1.51 -20.63
C SER A 277 6.31 -0.60 -20.05
N ASP A 278 7.49 -0.58 -20.67
CA ASP A 278 8.66 0.21 -20.26
C ASP A 278 9.09 -0.02 -18.79
N ALA A 279 8.95 -1.26 -18.30
CA ALA A 279 9.37 -1.63 -16.97
C ALA A 279 10.89 -1.46 -16.80
N ARG A 280 11.29 -0.73 -15.77
CA ARG A 280 12.70 -0.49 -15.46
C ARG A 280 12.96 -0.48 -13.96
N ARG A 281 14.09 -1.01 -13.57
CA ARG A 281 14.60 -0.94 -12.21
C ARG A 281 15.13 0.47 -11.93
N ILE A 282 14.74 1.05 -10.79
CA ILE A 282 15.17 2.39 -10.38
C ILE A 282 16.16 2.39 -9.22
N THR A 283 16.27 1.27 -8.48
CA THR A 283 17.27 1.10 -7.43
C THR A 283 18.24 -0.05 -7.77
N GLN A 284 19.44 0.04 -7.24
CA GLN A 284 20.49 -0.98 -7.34
C GLN A 284 21.33 -0.95 -6.05
N LEU A 285 20.58 -0.97 -4.92
CA LEU A 285 21.16 -0.75 -3.59
C LEU A 285 21.54 -2.07 -2.91
N GLY A 286 20.99 -3.18 -3.42
CA GLY A 286 21.06 -4.48 -2.77
C GLY A 286 20.23 -4.54 -1.50
N LYS A 287 20.22 -5.71 -0.84
CA LYS A 287 19.43 -5.97 0.37
C LYS A 287 17.93 -5.74 0.17
N ALA A 288 17.23 -5.27 1.18
CA ALA A 288 15.79 -5.07 1.15
C ALA A 288 15.44 -3.60 0.93
N ASN A 289 14.72 -3.33 -0.15
CA ASN A 289 14.12 -2.04 -0.45
C ASN A 289 12.60 -2.26 -0.53
N TRP A 290 11.86 -1.75 0.46
CA TRP A 290 10.46 -2.09 0.70
C TRP A 290 9.54 -0.88 0.69
N ALA A 291 8.25 -1.16 0.54
CA ALA A 291 7.15 -0.21 0.71
C ALA A 291 7.40 1.14 0.00
N PRO A 292 7.68 1.12 -1.31
CA PRO A 292 7.83 2.35 -2.04
C PRO A 292 6.49 3.07 -2.19
N TYR A 293 6.50 4.39 -2.10
CA TYR A 293 5.32 5.22 -2.33
C TYR A 293 5.66 6.47 -3.12
N TRP A 294 4.78 6.89 -4.02
CA TRP A 294 4.97 8.10 -4.79
C TRP A 294 4.83 9.35 -3.91
N HIS A 295 5.76 10.27 -4.04
CA HIS A 295 5.52 11.64 -3.58
C HIS A 295 4.43 12.29 -4.47
N PRO A 296 3.51 13.11 -3.92
CA PRO A 296 2.43 13.72 -4.68
C PRO A 296 2.84 14.60 -5.87
N ASP A 297 4.13 14.99 -5.93
CA ASP A 297 4.69 15.70 -7.10
C ASP A 297 4.82 14.80 -8.36
N GLY A 298 4.64 13.49 -8.22
CA GLY A 298 4.78 12.52 -9.31
C GLY A 298 6.20 12.32 -9.84
N LYS A 299 7.21 12.87 -9.15
CA LYS A 299 8.62 12.82 -9.57
C LYS A 299 9.52 12.07 -8.59
N ARG A 300 9.21 12.14 -7.31
CA ARG A 300 9.97 11.51 -6.24
C ARG A 300 9.23 10.29 -5.68
N ILE A 301 9.99 9.39 -5.09
CA ILE A 301 9.52 8.14 -4.47
C ILE A 301 10.15 8.07 -3.09
N ILE A 302 9.36 7.81 -2.07
CA ILE A 302 9.83 7.48 -0.72
C ILE A 302 9.75 5.97 -0.52
N PHE A 303 10.70 5.40 0.20
CA PHE A 303 10.74 3.96 0.47
C PHE A 303 11.54 3.65 1.73
N ALA A 304 11.36 2.45 2.26
CA ALA A 304 12.15 1.93 3.38
C ALA A 304 13.28 1.03 2.87
N SER A 305 14.48 1.17 3.44
CA SER A 305 15.62 0.33 3.05
C SER A 305 16.58 0.06 4.21
N ASN A 306 17.16 -1.14 4.19
CA ASN A 306 18.24 -1.52 5.07
C ASN A 306 19.60 -1.62 4.36
N HIS A 307 19.77 -1.02 3.17
CA HIS A 307 20.97 -1.16 2.37
C HIS A 307 22.24 -0.64 3.08
N ARG A 308 22.09 0.30 4.02
CA ARG A 308 23.19 0.82 4.84
C ARG A 308 23.43 0.02 6.12
N SER A 309 22.54 -0.88 6.51
CA SER A 309 22.67 -1.68 7.72
C SER A 309 23.57 -2.91 7.49
N GLU A 310 24.52 -3.16 8.36
CA GLU A 310 25.37 -4.36 8.29
C GLU A 310 24.62 -5.65 8.71
N ARG A 311 23.62 -5.54 9.60
CA ARG A 311 22.93 -6.67 10.25
C ARG A 311 21.50 -6.92 9.75
N GLY A 312 21.04 -6.27 8.65
CA GLY A 312 19.65 -6.36 8.20
C GLY A 312 18.69 -5.41 8.92
N PHE A 313 19.10 -4.80 10.01
CA PHE A 313 18.45 -3.70 10.75
C PHE A 313 19.50 -2.66 11.12
N PRO A 314 19.16 -1.35 11.21
CA PRO A 314 17.84 -0.75 11.05
C PRO A 314 17.35 -0.67 9.58
N PHE A 315 16.06 -0.43 9.41
CA PHE A 315 15.49 0.12 8.19
C PHE A 315 15.28 1.62 8.39
N THR A 316 15.61 2.40 7.38
CA THR A 316 15.38 3.85 7.36
C THR A 316 14.69 4.28 6.09
N LEU A 317 14.07 5.46 6.10
CA LEU A 317 13.36 6.01 4.95
C LEU A 317 14.31 6.75 4.03
N PHE A 318 14.11 6.60 2.73
CA PHE A 318 14.86 7.27 1.67
C PHE A 318 13.92 7.89 0.65
N LEU A 319 14.36 9.00 0.06
CA LEU A 319 13.80 9.58 -1.16
C LEU A 319 14.70 9.26 -2.35
N ILE A 320 14.11 9.07 -3.51
CA ILE A 320 14.80 8.91 -4.79
C ILE A 320 13.92 9.50 -5.91
N ASN A 321 14.52 10.03 -6.96
CA ASN A 321 13.77 10.42 -8.13
C ASN A 321 13.26 9.18 -8.88
N ALA A 322 12.14 9.31 -9.58
CA ALA A 322 11.57 8.21 -10.37
C ALA A 322 12.49 7.74 -11.50
N ASP A 323 13.53 8.48 -11.87
CA ASP A 323 14.58 8.06 -12.82
C ASP A 323 15.75 7.30 -12.16
N GLY A 324 15.73 7.14 -10.83
CA GLY A 324 16.76 6.47 -10.05
C GLY A 324 17.89 7.39 -9.55
N SER A 325 17.83 8.68 -9.85
CA SER A 325 18.81 9.67 -9.37
C SER A 325 18.40 10.27 -8.01
N GLY A 326 19.33 11.00 -7.37
CA GLY A 326 19.02 11.85 -6.22
C GLY A 326 18.64 11.09 -4.95
N LEU A 327 19.25 9.92 -4.70
CA LEU A 327 19.02 9.15 -3.47
C LEU A 327 19.39 9.99 -2.23
N GLU A 328 18.44 10.15 -1.32
CA GLU A 328 18.55 10.92 -0.09
C GLU A 328 17.98 10.13 1.09
N GLN A 329 18.67 10.16 2.24
CA GLN A 329 18.16 9.58 3.49
C GLN A 329 17.24 10.58 4.19
N VAL A 330 16.04 10.12 4.57
CA VAL A 330 14.97 10.90 5.21
C VAL A 330 14.94 10.68 6.71
N SER A 331 14.86 9.42 7.14
CA SER A 331 14.87 9.09 8.58
C SER A 331 16.24 8.58 9.02
N HIS A 332 16.53 8.76 10.31
CA HIS A 332 17.86 8.49 10.88
C HIS A 332 17.74 7.69 12.20
N GLY A 333 18.88 7.18 12.69
CA GLY A 333 18.98 6.43 13.95
C GLY A 333 18.93 4.92 13.75
N ASP A 334 18.77 4.22 14.88
CA ASP A 334 18.80 2.74 14.94
C ASP A 334 17.38 2.16 15.05
N THR A 335 16.38 2.88 14.53
CA THR A 335 14.98 2.47 14.53
C THR A 335 14.63 1.68 13.28
N PHE A 336 13.56 0.90 13.37
CA PHE A 336 12.87 0.36 12.20
C PHE A 336 11.85 1.40 11.74
N ASP A 337 12.09 2.06 10.61
CA ASP A 337 11.16 2.98 9.96
C ASP A 337 10.76 2.39 8.61
N ALA A 338 9.46 2.19 8.40
CA ALA A 338 8.94 1.53 7.19
C ALA A 338 7.53 2.03 6.80
N PHE A 339 7.05 1.59 5.66
CA PHE A 339 5.71 1.87 5.14
C PHE A 339 5.37 3.37 5.10
N PRO A 340 6.22 4.20 4.48
CA PRO A 340 5.98 5.63 4.38
C PRO A 340 4.92 5.94 3.33
N VAL A 341 3.90 6.72 3.69
CA VAL A 341 2.80 7.09 2.79
C VAL A 341 2.47 8.57 2.93
N PHE A 342 2.62 9.34 1.86
CA PHE A 342 2.23 10.74 1.84
C PHE A 342 0.72 10.93 1.82
N SER A 343 0.25 11.96 2.51
CA SER A 343 -1.12 12.44 2.29
C SER A 343 -1.29 12.92 0.84
N PRO A 344 -2.50 12.87 0.26
CA PRO A 344 -2.76 13.28 -1.13
C PRO A 344 -2.31 14.73 -1.46
N ASP A 345 -2.28 15.61 -0.46
CA ASP A 345 -1.82 17.00 -0.58
C ASP A 345 -0.32 17.21 -0.33
N GLY A 346 0.42 16.13 0.05
CA GLY A 346 1.84 16.15 0.34
C GLY A 346 2.25 16.82 1.65
N ARG A 347 1.29 17.26 2.47
CA ARG A 347 1.59 17.98 3.73
C ARG A 347 2.02 17.07 4.86
N TYR A 348 1.62 15.82 4.81
CA TYR A 348 1.87 14.85 5.87
C TYR A 348 2.47 13.58 5.31
N LEU A 349 3.35 12.97 6.10
CA LEU A 349 3.85 11.63 5.91
C LEU A 349 3.40 10.78 7.09
N VAL A 350 2.72 9.66 6.83
CA VAL A 350 2.51 8.60 7.83
C VAL A 350 3.52 7.50 7.58
N PHE A 351 4.08 6.92 8.65
CA PHE A 351 5.00 5.79 8.57
C PHE A 351 4.95 4.95 9.84
N SER A 352 5.39 3.71 9.74
CA SER A 352 5.55 2.81 10.88
C SER A 352 6.94 2.93 11.47
N SER A 353 7.05 2.96 12.79
CA SER A 353 8.33 3.04 13.47
C SER A 353 8.30 2.35 14.84
N ASN A 354 9.43 1.81 15.26
CA ASN A 354 9.63 1.34 16.62
C ASN A 354 10.29 2.40 17.53
N ARG A 355 10.39 3.66 17.07
CA ARG A 355 10.80 4.77 17.93
C ARG A 355 9.82 4.94 19.07
N ASN A 356 10.29 5.39 20.22
CA ASN A 356 9.46 5.65 21.42
C ASN A 356 8.60 4.44 21.89
N ASN A 357 9.05 3.21 21.63
CA ASN A 357 8.34 1.99 22.03
C ASN A 357 8.64 1.51 23.48
N GLY A 358 9.42 2.29 24.25
CA GLY A 358 9.77 1.93 25.62
C GLY A 358 10.70 0.71 25.74
N GLY A 359 11.37 0.30 24.68
CA GLY A 359 12.25 -0.87 24.62
C GLY A 359 11.52 -2.20 24.36
N THR A 360 10.24 -2.14 23.99
CA THR A 360 9.47 -3.30 23.51
C THR A 360 9.82 -3.62 22.05
N ARG A 361 9.10 -4.57 21.45
CA ARG A 361 9.18 -4.85 20.00
C ARG A 361 8.10 -4.13 19.21
N ASP A 362 7.26 -3.35 19.88
CA ASP A 362 6.11 -2.70 19.26
C ASP A 362 6.53 -1.78 18.11
N THR A 363 5.76 -1.83 17.05
CA THR A 363 5.85 -0.93 15.92
C THR A 363 4.59 -0.06 15.90
N ASN A 364 4.77 1.26 15.88
CA ASN A 364 3.68 2.22 15.96
C ASN A 364 3.60 3.10 14.72
N LEU A 365 2.42 3.65 14.45
CA LEU A 365 2.21 4.65 13.42
C LEU A 365 2.63 6.03 13.92
N PHE A 366 3.32 6.77 13.06
CA PHE A 366 3.72 8.15 13.28
C PHE A 366 3.24 9.03 12.13
N LEU A 367 2.86 10.25 12.47
CA LEU A 367 2.48 11.29 11.53
C LEU A 367 3.52 12.41 11.59
N ALA A 368 4.19 12.71 10.50
CA ALA A 368 5.07 13.86 10.37
C ALA A 368 4.44 14.94 9.49
N GLU A 369 4.52 16.19 9.89
CA GLU A 369 4.28 17.31 8.98
C GLU A 369 5.53 17.48 8.12
N TRP A 370 5.35 17.34 6.81
CA TRP A 370 6.43 17.31 5.82
C TRP A 370 6.88 18.71 5.40
N VAL A 371 8.18 18.87 5.22
CA VAL A 371 8.82 20.02 4.56
C VAL A 371 9.82 19.52 3.52
N ASP A 372 9.84 20.18 2.35
CA ASP A 372 10.77 19.87 1.25
C ASP A 372 12.19 20.34 1.53
#